data_46cb433fa764f8441cc7839f9a54aa68
#
_entry.id   46cb433fa764f8441cc7839f9a54aa68
#
_cell.length_a   1.000
_cell.length_b   1.000
_cell.length_c   1.000
_cell.angle_alpha   90.00
_cell.angle_beta   90.00
_cell.angle_gamma   90.00
#
_symmetry.space_group_name_H-M   'P 1'
#
loop_
_entity.id
_entity.type
_entity.pdbx_description
1 polymer ?
#
loop_
_entity_poly.entity_id
_entity_poly.type
_entity_poly.pdbx_seq_one_letter_code
_entity_poly.pdbx_strand_id
1 'polypeptide(L)'
;MNWILLILAGCLELVFTFCLGKINRVFGMEKYVWSFVLLVSLCVSMLLLIKVTKTLPVGTAYAIWTGIGAAGTVLIGIFFFKEPASAGRLFFIFTLICSIIGLKLVSH
;
A
#
# COMPACT_ATOMS: atom_id res chain seq x y z
N MET A 1 -5.28 18.42 -1.96
CA MET A 1 -3.85 18.24 -1.70
C MET A 1 -3.59 17.05 -0.78
N ASN A 2 -4.25 17.02 0.38
CA ASN A 2 -4.00 15.94 1.35
C ASN A 2 -4.40 14.57 0.86
N TRP A 3 -5.46 14.47 0.07
CA TRP A 3 -5.87 13.20 -0.49
C TRP A 3 -4.86 12.69 -1.52
N ILE A 4 -4.24 13.61 -2.26
CA ILE A 4 -3.18 13.25 -3.21
C ILE A 4 -1.97 12.70 -2.46
N LEU A 5 -1.58 13.35 -1.37
CA LEU A 5 -0.47 12.88 -0.54
C LEU A 5 -0.76 11.51 0.07
N LEU A 6 -2.01 11.28 0.47
CA LEU A 6 -2.42 10.00 1.04
C LEU A 6 -2.35 8.89 -0.02
N ILE A 7 -2.78 9.17 -1.24
CA ILE A 7 -2.70 8.21 -2.34
C ILE A 7 -1.23 7.91 -2.66
N LEU A 8 -0.38 8.95 -2.68
CA LEU A 8 1.05 8.75 -2.90
C LEU A 8 1.67 7.88 -1.81
N ALA A 9 1.29 8.10 -0.56
CA ALA A 9 1.77 7.28 0.53
C ALA A 9 1.35 5.82 0.36
N GLY A 10 0.11 5.59 -0.07
CA GLY A 10 -0.38 4.24 -0.37
C GLY A 10 0.38 3.59 -1.51
N CYS A 11 0.69 4.36 -2.55
CA CYS A 11 1.48 3.85 -3.67
C CYS A 11 2.90 3.48 -3.24
N LEU A 12 3.51 4.27 -2.35
CA LEU A 12 4.83 3.93 -1.81
C LEU A 12 4.77 2.65 -0.97
N GLU A 13 3.64 2.41 -0.30
CA GLU A 13 3.43 1.15 0.39
C GLU A 13 3.47 -0.02 -0.59
N LEU A 14 2.92 0.16 -1.81
CA LEU A 14 3.00 -0.86 -2.85
C LEU A 14 4.46 -1.12 -3.25
N VAL A 15 5.27 -0.07 -3.32
CA VAL A 15 6.69 -0.23 -3.66
C VAL A 15 7.38 -1.08 -2.61
N PHE A 16 7.17 -0.79 -1.32
CA PHE A 16 7.88 -1.57 -0.31
C PHE A 16 7.34 -3.00 -0.19
N THR A 17 6.06 -3.24 -0.46
CA THR A 17 5.54 -4.61 -0.45
C THR A 17 6.04 -5.41 -1.65
N PHE A 18 6.22 -4.77 -2.80
CA PHE A 18 6.86 -5.41 -3.94
C PHE A 18 8.30 -5.79 -3.60
N CYS A 19 9.04 -4.88 -2.95
CA CYS A 19 10.39 -5.16 -2.48
C CYS A 19 10.41 -6.32 -1.49
N LEU A 20 9.42 -6.37 -0.61
CA LEU A 20 9.31 -7.45 0.37
C LEU A 20 9.18 -8.81 -0.33
N GLY A 21 8.37 -8.90 -1.37
CA GLY A 21 8.24 -10.11 -2.15
C GLY A 21 9.53 -10.48 -2.86
N LYS A 22 10.26 -9.48 -3.37
CA LYS A 22 11.52 -9.70 -4.06
C LYS A 22 12.63 -10.16 -3.12
N ILE A 23 12.69 -9.61 -1.90
CA ILE A 23 13.72 -9.98 -0.92
C ILE A 23 13.75 -11.49 -0.70
N ASN A 24 12.58 -12.12 -0.69
CA ASN A 24 12.50 -13.57 -0.45
C ASN A 24 12.86 -14.41 -1.67
N ARG A 25 13.06 -13.78 -2.83
CA ARG A 25 13.33 -14.48 -4.09
C ARG A 25 14.71 -14.24 -4.66
N VAL A 26 15.47 -13.30 -4.07
CA VAL A 26 16.81 -12.95 -4.55
C VAL A 26 17.85 -13.25 -3.49
N PHE A 27 19.11 -13.32 -3.92
CA PHE A 27 20.23 -13.68 -3.04
C PHE A 27 21.37 -12.71 -3.24
N GLY A 28 22.27 -12.66 -2.25
CA GLY A 28 23.48 -11.88 -2.32
C GLY A 28 23.24 -10.38 -2.32
N MET A 29 23.95 -9.68 -3.20
CA MET A 29 23.89 -8.21 -3.25
C MET A 29 22.51 -7.70 -3.60
N GLU A 30 21.77 -8.41 -4.45
CA GLU A 30 20.42 -7.99 -4.82
C GLU A 30 19.51 -7.91 -3.60
N LYS A 31 19.66 -8.81 -2.66
CA LYS A 31 18.87 -8.78 -1.44
C LYS A 31 19.08 -7.49 -0.66
N TYR A 32 20.33 -7.02 -0.59
CA TYR A 32 20.63 -5.77 0.11
C TYR A 32 20.05 -4.57 -0.62
N VAL A 33 20.12 -4.58 -1.96
CA VAL A 33 19.56 -3.49 -2.77
C VAL A 33 18.05 -3.39 -2.55
N TRP A 34 17.34 -4.52 -2.60
CA TRP A 34 15.90 -4.51 -2.40
C TRP A 34 15.51 -4.12 -0.97
N SER A 35 16.32 -4.52 0.00
CA SER A 35 16.09 -4.12 1.39
C SER A 35 16.27 -2.63 1.58
N PHE A 36 17.25 -2.01 0.91
CA PHE A 36 17.47 -0.58 0.98
C PHE A 36 16.29 0.18 0.36
N VAL A 37 15.81 -0.26 -0.82
CA VAL A 37 14.66 0.35 -1.47
C VAL A 37 13.42 0.24 -0.57
N LEU A 38 13.24 -0.92 0.06
CA LEU A 38 12.13 -1.13 0.99
C LEU A 38 12.17 -0.12 2.14
N LEU A 39 13.33 0.05 2.77
CA LEU A 39 13.47 0.98 3.88
C LEU A 39 13.20 2.41 3.47
N VAL A 40 13.73 2.83 2.32
CA VAL A 40 13.53 4.20 1.83
C VAL A 40 12.06 4.44 1.53
N SER A 41 11.39 3.52 0.82
CA SER A 41 9.98 3.70 0.48
C SER A 41 9.10 3.70 1.72
N LEU A 42 9.41 2.85 2.71
CA LEU A 42 8.66 2.82 3.95
C LEU A 42 8.80 4.14 4.71
N CYS A 43 10.03 4.66 4.83
CA CYS A 43 10.28 5.92 5.53
C CYS A 43 9.56 7.07 4.85
N VAL A 44 9.63 7.18 3.53
CA VAL A 44 8.96 8.24 2.80
C VAL A 44 7.45 8.14 2.96
N SER A 45 6.91 6.92 2.87
CA SER A 45 5.47 6.70 3.05
C SER A 45 5.02 7.14 4.44
N MET A 46 5.79 6.82 5.48
CA MET A 46 5.47 7.22 6.85
C MET A 46 5.51 8.73 7.02
N LEU A 47 6.50 9.39 6.42
CA LEU A 47 6.60 10.86 6.49
C LEU A 47 5.40 11.51 5.83
N LEU A 48 4.96 10.99 4.68
CA LEU A 48 3.78 11.50 4.01
C LEU A 48 2.53 11.29 4.87
N LEU A 49 2.43 10.13 5.50
CA LEU A 49 1.29 9.83 6.36
C LEU A 49 1.23 10.79 7.55
N ILE A 50 2.38 11.06 8.17
CA ILE A 50 2.47 12.02 9.27
C ILE A 50 1.97 13.39 8.82
N LYS A 51 2.39 13.83 7.63
CA LYS A 51 1.98 15.12 7.10
C LYS A 51 0.47 15.15 6.84
N VAL A 52 -0.08 14.09 6.30
CA VAL A 52 -1.51 14.01 6.00
C VAL A 52 -2.35 14.05 7.28
N THR A 53 -1.89 13.40 8.34
CA THR A 53 -2.64 13.33 9.59
C THR A 53 -2.68 14.66 10.35
N LYS A 54 -1.97 15.66 9.89
CA LYS A 54 -2.11 17.01 10.45
C LYS A 54 -3.44 17.66 10.08
N THR A 55 -4.04 17.23 8.97
CA THR A 55 -5.28 17.82 8.48
C THR A 55 -6.43 16.81 8.41
N LEU A 56 -6.13 15.54 8.23
CA LEU A 56 -7.14 14.48 8.20
C LEU A 56 -7.13 13.70 9.50
N PRO A 57 -8.28 13.18 9.95
CA PRO A 57 -8.30 12.33 11.14
C PRO A 57 -7.37 11.14 10.98
N VAL A 58 -6.68 10.77 12.05
CA VAL A 58 -5.71 9.67 12.02
C VAL A 58 -6.38 8.36 11.58
N GLY A 59 -7.56 8.08 12.11
CA GLY A 59 -8.28 6.84 11.76
C GLY A 59 -8.61 6.77 10.29
N THR A 60 -9.11 7.86 9.72
CA THR A 60 -9.46 7.92 8.30
C THR A 60 -8.21 7.78 7.44
N ALA A 61 -7.16 8.55 7.75
CA ALA A 61 -5.94 8.51 6.95
C ALA A 61 -5.30 7.12 6.99
N TYR A 62 -5.19 6.54 8.18
CA TYR A 62 -4.58 5.23 8.33
C TYR A 62 -5.38 4.13 7.64
N ALA A 63 -6.72 4.18 7.77
CA ALA A 63 -7.58 3.17 7.15
C ALA A 63 -7.45 3.21 5.62
N ILE A 64 -7.44 4.41 5.03
CA ILE A 64 -7.32 4.54 3.58
C ILE A 64 -5.92 4.14 3.12
N TRP A 65 -4.88 4.59 3.82
CA TRP A 65 -3.49 4.23 3.51
C TRP A 65 -3.30 2.70 3.54
N THR A 66 -3.76 2.07 4.61
CA THR A 66 -3.67 0.62 4.77
C THR A 66 -4.49 -0.11 3.72
N GLY A 67 -5.70 0.40 3.44
CA GLY A 67 -6.59 -0.21 2.45
C GLY A 67 -6.02 -0.15 1.04
N ILE A 68 -5.47 0.99 0.65
CA ILE A 68 -4.83 1.13 -0.67
C ILE A 68 -3.65 0.17 -0.77
N GLY A 69 -2.82 0.14 0.28
CA GLY A 69 -1.67 -0.75 0.31
C GLY A 69 -2.07 -2.22 0.25
N ALA A 70 -3.07 -2.62 1.03
CA ALA A 70 -3.52 -4.00 1.05
C ALA A 70 -4.11 -4.43 -0.28
N ALA A 71 -5.02 -3.62 -0.85
CA ALA A 71 -5.63 -3.94 -2.13
C ALA A 71 -4.59 -4.01 -3.23
N GLY A 72 -3.70 -3.02 -3.29
CA GLY A 72 -2.65 -2.99 -4.31
C GLY A 72 -1.66 -4.14 -4.15
N THR A 73 -1.32 -4.49 -2.90
CA THR A 73 -0.39 -5.59 -2.62
C THR A 73 -0.96 -6.92 -3.12
N VAL A 74 -2.25 -7.16 -2.93
CA VAL A 74 -2.86 -8.39 -3.43
C VAL A 74 -2.84 -8.42 -4.95
N LEU A 75 -3.11 -7.27 -5.60
CA LEU A 75 -3.03 -7.20 -7.06
C LEU A 75 -1.60 -7.45 -7.55
N ILE A 76 -0.61 -6.88 -6.87
CA ILE A 76 0.80 -7.13 -7.19
C ILE A 76 1.12 -8.62 -7.02
N GLY A 77 0.63 -9.23 -5.94
CA GLY A 77 0.84 -10.65 -5.71
C GLY A 77 0.30 -11.50 -6.84
N ILE A 78 -0.90 -11.17 -7.33
CA ILE A 78 -1.52 -11.89 -8.42
C ILE A 78 -0.73 -11.72 -9.72
N PHE A 79 -0.36 -10.49 -10.07
CA PHE A 79 0.23 -10.21 -11.37
C PHE A 79 1.74 -10.49 -11.42
N PHE A 80 2.47 -10.21 -10.35
CA PHE A 80 3.93 -10.32 -10.37
C PHE A 80 4.47 -11.55 -9.64
N PHE A 81 3.76 -12.05 -8.65
CA PHE A 81 4.21 -13.21 -7.87
C PHE A 81 3.35 -14.44 -8.12
N LYS A 82 2.48 -14.37 -9.10
CA LYS A 82 1.66 -15.51 -9.55
C LYS A 82 0.83 -16.15 -8.44
N GLU A 83 0.33 -15.33 -7.54
CA GLU A 83 -0.57 -15.82 -6.50
C GLU A 83 -1.95 -16.10 -7.09
N PRO A 84 -2.73 -17.00 -6.47
CA PRO A 84 -4.02 -17.36 -7.02
C PRO A 84 -5.02 -16.22 -7.00
N ALA A 85 -5.75 -16.05 -8.09
CA ALA A 85 -6.81 -15.04 -8.22
C ALA A 85 -8.17 -15.72 -8.08
N SER A 86 -8.45 -16.26 -6.89
CA SER A 86 -9.72 -16.94 -6.64
C SER A 86 -10.87 -15.93 -6.63
N ALA A 87 -12.08 -16.41 -6.88
CA ALA A 87 -13.27 -15.56 -6.88
C ALA A 87 -13.48 -14.92 -5.52
N GLY A 88 -13.26 -15.66 -4.43
CA GLY A 88 -13.39 -15.12 -3.08
C GLY A 88 -12.40 -14.01 -2.81
N ARG A 89 -11.15 -14.19 -3.23
CA ARG A 89 -10.10 -13.21 -3.04
C ARG A 89 -10.42 -11.92 -3.80
N LEU A 90 -10.86 -12.04 -5.04
CA LEU A 90 -11.23 -10.88 -5.85
C LEU A 90 -12.46 -10.16 -5.28
N PHE A 91 -13.42 -10.93 -4.77
CA PHE A 91 -14.60 -10.35 -4.14
C PHE A 91 -14.22 -9.48 -2.95
N PHE A 92 -13.36 -9.99 -2.07
CA PHE A 92 -13.00 -9.24 -0.87
C PHE A 92 -12.13 -8.03 -1.19
N ILE A 93 -11.30 -8.10 -2.24
CA ILE A 93 -10.56 -6.93 -2.70
C ILE A 93 -11.49 -5.87 -3.25
N PHE A 94 -12.49 -6.27 -4.01
CA PHE A 94 -13.49 -5.35 -4.53
C PHE A 94 -14.22 -4.66 -3.37
N THR A 95 -14.61 -5.43 -2.36
CA THR A 95 -15.27 -4.88 -1.17
C THR A 95 -14.37 -3.88 -0.44
N LEU A 96 -13.10 -4.19 -0.32
CA LEU A 96 -12.13 -3.30 0.32
C LEU A 96 -12.02 -1.98 -0.43
N ILE A 97 -11.90 -2.04 -1.75
CA ILE A 97 -11.81 -0.83 -2.58
C ILE A 97 -13.08 0.02 -2.44
N CYS A 98 -14.24 -0.62 -2.45
CA CYS A 98 -15.50 0.08 -2.26
C CYS A 98 -15.56 0.76 -0.89
N SER A 99 -15.06 0.09 0.15
CA SER A 99 -15.02 0.65 1.50
C SER A 99 -14.11 1.88 1.57
N ILE A 100 -12.97 1.85 0.88
CA ILE A 100 -12.04 2.98 0.82
C ILE A 100 -12.72 4.19 0.17
N ILE A 101 -13.40 3.94 -0.95
CA ILE A 101 -14.11 5.01 -1.66
C ILE A 101 -15.22 5.57 -0.79
N GLY A 102 -15.98 4.69 -0.13
CA GLY A 102 -17.04 5.11 0.78
C GLY A 102 -16.52 5.95 1.94
N LEU A 103 -15.40 5.54 2.50
CA LEU A 103 -14.80 6.28 3.60
C LEU A 103 -14.37 7.69 3.17
N LYS A 104 -13.81 7.79 1.95
CA LYS A 104 -13.46 9.10 1.42
C LYS A 104 -14.67 9.98 1.22
N LEU A 105 -15.78 9.41 0.72
CA LEU A 105 -17.00 10.18 0.45
C LEU A 105 -17.66 10.71 1.72
N VAL A 106 -17.60 9.97 2.82
CA VAL A 106 -18.19 10.41 4.10
C VAL A 106 -17.24 11.22 4.95
N SER A 107 -15.97 11.33 4.56
CA SER A 107 -14.97 12.11 5.30
C SER A 107 -14.88 13.52 4.73
N HIS A 108 -14.68 14.48 5.60
CA HIS A 108 -14.63 15.90 5.21
C HIS A 108 -13.27 16.50 5.49
#